data_d006a7698e83fc94ba2f6f3eeca2f2e7
#
_entry.id   d006a7698e83fc94ba2f6f3eeca2f2e7
#
_cell.length_a   1.000
_cell.length_b   1.000
_cell.length_c   1.000
_cell.angle_alpha   90.00
_cell.angle_beta   90.00
_cell.angle_gamma   90.00
#
_symmetry.space_group_name_H-M   'P 1'
#
loop_
_entity.id
_entity.type
_entity.pdbx_description
1 polymer ?
#
loop_
_entity_poly.entity_id
_entity_poly.type
_entity_poly.pdbx_seq_one_letter_code
_entity_poly.pdbx_strand_id
1 'polypeptide(L)'
;MFQELSANFFQSFSSLSPSDVIEIIGIIVSTSVSIIAIIISVKTLKQAQITNEQNNRMLEESTRPYIAIYLDAITICEQNSFFVLKNFGQSPGKIILFEFDPILKTLQTGQEPGDKLINEQYDFVKGLTLAPGQSKMMLCKVTLIPKDTVTFKIGYVFSQKYYEETFELHVKNYAHIPVPRPETQITPGYERQVHSLREMIDRLV
;
A
#
# COMPACT_ATOMS: atom_id res chain seq x y z
N MET A 1 47.54 -18.93 -50.98
CA MET A 1 46.77 -17.71 -50.71
C MET A 1 46.95 -17.19 -49.28
N PHE A 2 46.65 -17.95 -48.20
CA PHE A 2 46.85 -17.49 -46.81
C PHE A 2 48.34 -17.35 -46.41
N GLN A 3 49.26 -18.23 -46.91
CA GLN A 3 50.67 -18.16 -46.61
C GLN A 3 51.35 -16.96 -47.33
N GLU A 4 50.95 -16.64 -48.57
CA GLU A 4 51.47 -15.50 -49.27
C GLU A 4 51.03 -14.16 -48.67
N LEU A 5 49.77 -14.08 -48.15
CA LEU A 5 49.27 -12.93 -47.42
C LEU A 5 50.05 -12.69 -46.12
N SER A 6 50.38 -13.74 -45.39
CA SER A 6 51.18 -13.65 -44.17
C SER A 6 52.63 -13.25 -44.42
N ALA A 7 53.26 -13.78 -45.48
CA ALA A 7 54.64 -13.42 -45.84
C ALA A 7 54.76 -11.95 -46.30
N ASN A 8 53.82 -11.48 -47.11
CA ASN A 8 53.80 -10.06 -47.54
C ASN A 8 53.51 -9.11 -46.38
N PHE A 9 52.67 -9.52 -45.39
CA PHE A 9 52.41 -8.73 -44.20
C PHE A 9 53.64 -8.61 -43.30
N PHE A 10 54.40 -9.69 -43.09
CA PHE A 10 55.64 -9.67 -42.32
C PHE A 10 56.72 -8.86 -43.01
N GLN A 11 56.84 -8.90 -44.34
CA GLN A 11 57.80 -8.09 -45.09
C GLN A 11 57.50 -6.58 -45.05
N SER A 12 56.23 -6.21 -45.11
CA SER A 12 55.78 -4.84 -44.92
C SER A 12 56.07 -4.31 -43.49
N PHE A 13 55.97 -5.18 -42.48
CA PHE A 13 56.26 -4.83 -41.10
C PHE A 13 57.76 -4.56 -40.83
N SER A 14 58.66 -5.27 -41.49
CA SER A 14 60.12 -5.13 -41.34
C SER A 14 60.69 -3.85 -42.03
N SER A 15 59.88 -3.16 -42.83
CA SER A 15 60.29 -1.90 -43.51
C SER A 15 59.75 -0.62 -42.82
N LEU A 16 59.02 -0.76 -41.71
CA LEU A 16 58.43 0.35 -40.94
C LEU A 16 59.54 1.09 -40.16
N SER A 17 59.49 2.42 -40.17
CA SER A 17 60.32 3.22 -39.28
C SER A 17 59.90 3.09 -37.83
N PRO A 18 60.78 3.28 -36.83
CA PRO A 18 60.40 3.22 -35.42
C PRO A 18 59.25 4.17 -35.05
N SER A 19 59.09 5.28 -35.75
CA SER A 19 57.99 6.21 -35.54
C SER A 19 56.66 5.64 -35.99
N ASP A 20 56.61 4.92 -37.13
CA ASP A 20 55.40 4.30 -37.66
C ASP A 20 54.88 3.17 -36.72
N VAL A 21 55.79 2.43 -36.11
CA VAL A 21 55.47 1.37 -35.14
C VAL A 21 54.82 1.98 -33.89
N ILE A 22 55.31 3.07 -33.37
CA ILE A 22 54.76 3.77 -32.20
C ILE A 22 53.37 4.31 -32.54
N GLU A 23 53.16 4.86 -33.73
CA GLU A 23 51.88 5.38 -34.20
C GLU A 23 50.82 4.24 -34.26
N ILE A 24 51.19 3.11 -34.88
CA ILE A 24 50.29 1.95 -34.98
C ILE A 24 49.90 1.42 -33.59
N ILE A 25 50.87 1.30 -32.68
CA ILE A 25 50.59 0.88 -31.30
C ILE A 25 49.65 1.88 -30.62
N GLY A 26 49.85 3.18 -30.79
CA GLY A 26 48.98 4.21 -30.25
C GLY A 26 47.55 4.10 -30.73
N ILE A 27 47.34 3.84 -32.02
CA ILE A 27 46.01 3.63 -32.63
C ILE A 27 45.34 2.38 -32.06
N ILE A 28 46.08 1.27 -31.93
CA ILE A 28 45.54 0.00 -31.37
C ILE A 28 45.12 0.20 -29.92
N VAL A 29 45.94 0.82 -29.10
CA VAL A 29 45.62 1.10 -27.70
C VAL A 29 44.42 2.01 -27.59
N SER A 30 44.39 3.11 -28.33
CA SER A 30 43.26 4.07 -28.32
C SER A 30 41.93 3.41 -28.74
N THR A 31 41.94 2.61 -29.81
CA THR A 31 40.75 1.88 -30.26
C THR A 31 40.29 0.85 -29.23
N SER A 32 41.21 0.14 -28.60
CA SER A 32 40.89 -0.85 -27.58
C SER A 32 40.25 -0.18 -26.36
N VAL A 33 40.78 0.93 -25.89
CA VAL A 33 40.20 1.70 -24.77
C VAL A 33 38.81 2.21 -25.14
N SER A 34 38.64 2.71 -26.38
CA SER A 34 37.34 3.20 -26.85
C SER A 34 36.28 2.10 -26.88
N ILE A 35 36.62 0.88 -27.33
CA ILE A 35 35.71 -0.24 -27.34
C ILE A 35 35.31 -0.63 -25.90
N ILE A 36 36.27 -0.69 -24.97
CA ILE A 36 36.02 -0.98 -23.57
C ILE A 36 35.09 0.09 -22.97
N ALA A 37 35.35 1.37 -23.24
CA ALA A 37 34.52 2.47 -22.76
C ALA A 37 33.07 2.35 -23.27
N ILE A 38 32.85 1.97 -24.52
CA ILE A 38 31.51 1.76 -25.07
C ILE A 38 30.82 0.60 -24.37
N ILE A 39 31.50 -0.53 -24.13
CA ILE A 39 30.92 -1.67 -23.44
C ILE A 39 30.50 -1.32 -22.01
N ILE A 40 31.35 -0.56 -21.30
CA ILE A 40 31.05 -0.09 -19.95
C ILE A 40 29.83 0.86 -19.99
N SER A 41 29.80 1.81 -20.93
CA SER A 41 28.71 2.75 -21.08
C SER A 41 27.36 2.07 -21.32
N VAL A 42 27.33 1.07 -22.20
CA VAL A 42 26.10 0.29 -22.47
C VAL A 42 25.64 -0.47 -21.23
N LYS A 43 26.58 -1.10 -20.50
CA LYS A 43 26.24 -1.78 -19.23
C LYS A 43 25.71 -0.81 -18.19
N THR A 44 26.35 0.35 -18.03
CA THR A 44 25.92 1.38 -17.08
C THR A 44 24.53 1.93 -17.42
N LEU A 45 24.25 2.17 -18.71
CA LEU A 45 22.93 2.60 -19.16
C LEU A 45 21.84 1.57 -18.82
N LYS A 46 22.11 0.29 -19.09
CA LYS A 46 21.18 -0.79 -18.76
C LYS A 46 20.94 -0.88 -17.25
N GLN A 47 22.00 -0.75 -16.45
CA GLN A 47 21.87 -0.74 -14.98
C GLN A 47 21.05 0.45 -14.50
N ALA A 48 21.28 1.63 -15.07
CA ALA A 48 20.52 2.84 -14.75
C ALA A 48 19.02 2.69 -15.07
N GLN A 49 18.67 2.05 -16.19
CA GLN A 49 17.28 1.75 -16.54
C GLN A 49 16.63 0.83 -15.52
N ILE A 50 17.29 -0.27 -15.13
CA ILE A 50 16.78 -1.20 -14.12
C ILE A 50 16.57 -0.49 -12.78
N THR A 51 17.55 0.32 -12.35
CA THR A 51 17.45 1.07 -11.11
C THR A 51 16.29 2.08 -11.14
N ASN A 52 16.09 2.75 -12.27
CA ASN A 52 14.99 3.71 -12.43
C ASN A 52 13.63 3.02 -12.37
N GLU A 53 13.47 1.84 -13.00
CA GLU A 53 12.25 1.04 -12.90
C GLU A 53 12.00 0.58 -11.47
N GLN A 54 13.02 0.14 -10.74
CA GLN A 54 12.90 -0.23 -9.33
C GLN A 54 12.48 0.95 -8.45
N ASN A 55 13.09 2.12 -8.68
CA ASN A 55 12.74 3.34 -7.96
C ASN A 55 11.28 3.76 -8.22
N ASN A 56 10.83 3.67 -9.47
CA ASN A 56 9.44 3.98 -9.83
C ASN A 56 8.46 3.03 -9.16
N ARG A 57 8.77 1.73 -9.11
CA ARG A 57 7.93 0.74 -8.39
C ARG A 57 7.89 1.04 -6.88
N MET A 58 9.04 1.28 -6.26
CA MET A 58 9.09 1.63 -4.83
C MET A 58 8.34 2.92 -4.54
N LEU A 59 8.45 3.94 -5.39
CA LEU A 59 7.71 5.18 -5.26
C LEU A 59 6.20 4.94 -5.36
N GLU A 60 5.77 4.14 -6.32
CA GLU A 60 4.36 3.78 -6.48
C GLU A 60 3.83 3.02 -5.25
N GLU A 61 4.56 2.02 -4.76
CA GLU A 61 4.19 1.26 -3.57
C GLU A 61 4.11 2.13 -2.31
N SER A 62 5.04 3.08 -2.16
CA SER A 62 5.07 3.99 -1.02
C SER A 62 3.97 5.04 -1.06
N THR A 63 3.51 5.43 -2.25
CA THR A 63 2.50 6.48 -2.42
C THR A 63 1.09 5.93 -2.63
N ARG A 64 0.92 4.62 -2.87
CA ARG A 64 -0.40 4.03 -3.08
C ARG A 64 -1.34 4.23 -1.88
N PRO A 65 -2.66 4.25 -2.09
CA PRO A 65 -3.60 4.15 -0.98
C PRO A 65 -3.42 2.80 -0.28
N TYR A 66 -3.60 2.78 1.02
CA TYR A 66 -3.69 1.56 1.81
C TYR A 66 -4.93 1.64 2.70
N ILE A 67 -6.02 1.05 2.24
CA ILE A 67 -7.30 1.09 2.93
C ILE A 67 -7.41 -0.17 3.79
N ALA A 68 -7.40 0.04 5.11
CA ALA A 68 -7.54 -1.04 6.07
C ALA A 68 -8.81 -0.85 6.91
N ILE A 69 -9.31 -1.97 7.45
CA ILE A 69 -10.43 -2.00 8.40
C ILE A 69 -9.94 -2.59 9.72
N TYR A 70 -10.41 -1.99 10.81
CA TYR A 70 -10.15 -2.48 12.16
C TYR A 70 -11.36 -2.23 13.05
N LEU A 71 -11.40 -2.90 14.19
CA LEU A 71 -12.44 -2.71 15.20
C LEU A 71 -11.93 -1.70 16.23
N ASP A 72 -12.74 -0.71 16.54
CA ASP A 72 -12.51 0.24 17.63
C ASP A 72 -13.72 0.30 18.55
N ALA A 73 -13.51 0.64 19.81
CA ALA A 73 -14.56 0.77 20.80
C ALA A 73 -14.50 2.16 21.42
N ILE A 74 -15.60 2.91 21.31
CA ILE A 74 -15.73 4.25 21.89
C ILE A 74 -16.65 4.14 23.09
N THR A 75 -16.17 4.54 24.26
CA THR A 75 -16.93 4.52 25.52
C THR A 75 -17.74 5.79 25.66
N ILE A 76 -18.79 5.94 24.86
CA ILE A 76 -19.77 7.03 25.03
C ILE A 76 -21.03 6.42 25.61
N CYS A 77 -21.26 6.56 26.92
CA CYS A 77 -22.48 6.14 27.64
C CYS A 77 -22.84 4.64 27.54
N GLU A 78 -22.58 3.97 26.44
CA GLU A 78 -22.72 2.54 26.18
C GLU A 78 -21.48 2.00 25.48
N GLN A 79 -21.21 0.70 25.65
CA GLN A 79 -20.11 0.02 24.92
C GLN A 79 -20.50 -0.14 23.44
N ASN A 80 -20.26 0.88 22.64
CA ASN A 80 -20.43 0.79 21.21
C ASN A 80 -19.09 0.46 20.55
N SER A 81 -19.10 -0.57 19.73
CA SER A 81 -17.96 -0.96 18.88
C SER A 81 -18.21 -0.47 17.45
N PHE A 82 -17.15 -0.11 16.78
CA PHE A 82 -17.20 0.38 15.41
C PHE A 82 -16.18 -0.35 14.54
N PHE A 83 -16.60 -0.75 13.36
CA PHE A 83 -15.64 -1.00 12.30
C PHE A 83 -15.17 0.33 11.74
N VAL A 84 -13.89 0.57 11.79
CA VAL A 84 -13.27 1.79 11.28
C VAL A 84 -12.54 1.45 10.01
N LEU A 85 -12.97 2.04 8.91
CA LEU A 85 -12.34 1.96 7.61
C LEU A 85 -11.46 3.19 7.43
N LYS A 86 -10.15 3.01 7.30
CA LYS A 86 -9.19 4.11 7.24
C LYS A 86 -8.20 3.92 6.10
N ASN A 87 -7.89 5.02 5.42
CA ASN A 87 -6.81 5.06 4.45
C ASN A 87 -5.50 5.47 5.15
N PHE A 88 -4.59 4.53 5.29
CA PHE A 88 -3.23 4.73 5.84
C PHE A 88 -2.21 5.10 4.78
N GLY A 89 -2.58 5.04 3.50
CA GLY A 89 -1.71 5.39 2.39
C GLY A 89 -1.59 6.89 2.18
N GLN A 90 -0.75 7.27 1.23
CA GLN A 90 -0.47 8.68 0.92
C GLN A 90 -1.33 9.23 -0.23
N SER A 91 -2.12 8.40 -0.88
CA SER A 91 -2.99 8.77 -2.01
C SER A 91 -4.45 8.43 -1.72
N PRO A 92 -5.40 9.14 -2.36
CA PRO A 92 -6.82 8.81 -2.23
C PRO A 92 -7.12 7.47 -2.93
N GLY A 93 -7.99 6.66 -2.32
CA GLY A 93 -8.46 5.40 -2.91
C GLY A 93 -9.97 5.36 -3.01
N LYS A 94 -10.51 5.00 -4.19
CA LYS A 94 -11.94 4.79 -4.40
C LYS A 94 -12.29 3.32 -4.20
N ILE A 95 -13.15 3.04 -3.24
CA ILE A 95 -13.60 1.69 -2.91
C ILE A 95 -14.62 1.25 -3.96
N ILE A 96 -14.38 0.09 -4.57
CA ILE A 96 -15.30 -0.51 -5.56
C ILE A 96 -15.82 -1.87 -5.14
N LEU A 97 -15.12 -2.55 -4.22
CA LEU A 97 -15.53 -3.81 -3.64
C LEU A 97 -15.48 -3.70 -2.11
N PHE A 98 -16.54 -4.10 -1.45
CA PHE A 98 -16.60 -4.24 0.00
C PHE A 98 -17.48 -5.44 0.32
N GLU A 99 -16.86 -6.51 0.77
CA GLU A 99 -17.52 -7.78 1.13
C GLU A 99 -17.07 -8.21 2.51
N PHE A 100 -17.90 -8.96 3.20
CA PHE A 100 -17.57 -9.50 4.51
C PHE A 100 -18.31 -10.82 4.79
N ASP A 101 -17.64 -11.70 5.53
CA ASP A 101 -18.16 -12.98 6.02
C ASP A 101 -17.87 -13.11 7.53
N PRO A 102 -18.82 -13.47 8.37
CA PRO A 102 -20.21 -13.81 8.07
C PRO A 102 -21.05 -12.58 7.73
N ILE A 103 -22.18 -12.81 7.06
CA ILE A 103 -23.20 -11.78 6.87
C ILE A 103 -23.68 -11.33 8.24
N LEU A 104 -23.51 -10.05 8.53
CA LEU A 104 -23.87 -9.46 9.81
C LEU A 104 -25.36 -9.08 9.78
N LYS A 105 -26.11 -9.41 10.84
CA LYS A 105 -27.52 -9.02 10.99
C LYS A 105 -27.61 -7.76 11.84
N THR A 106 -28.33 -6.71 11.41
CA THR A 106 -28.65 -5.57 12.27
C THR A 106 -29.94 -5.81 13.02
N LEU A 107 -29.94 -5.42 14.30
CA LEU A 107 -31.17 -5.05 14.97
C LEU A 107 -31.41 -3.55 14.73
N GLN A 108 -32.42 -3.21 13.96
CA GLN A 108 -32.96 -1.86 14.01
C GLN A 108 -33.64 -1.69 15.39
N THR A 109 -33.23 -0.66 16.14
CA THR A 109 -33.84 -0.31 17.41
C THR A 109 -35.33 -0.05 17.19
N GLY A 110 -36.19 -0.92 17.74
CA GLY A 110 -37.64 -0.69 17.83
C GLY A 110 -38.52 -1.38 16.79
N GLN A 111 -37.98 -2.22 15.94
CA GLN A 111 -38.80 -3.07 15.06
C GLN A 111 -38.47 -4.56 15.30
N GLU A 112 -39.49 -5.41 15.12
CA GLU A 112 -39.35 -6.88 15.08
C GLU A 112 -38.10 -7.25 14.26
N PRO A 113 -37.41 -8.37 14.57
CA PRO A 113 -36.21 -8.77 13.85
C PRO A 113 -36.53 -9.07 12.38
N GLY A 114 -36.63 -8.02 11.61
CA GLY A 114 -36.70 -8.11 10.16
C GLY A 114 -35.33 -8.46 9.62
N ASP A 115 -35.24 -9.50 8.81
CA ASP A 115 -34.07 -10.03 8.12
C ASP A 115 -33.45 -9.04 7.09
N LYS A 116 -33.44 -7.74 7.35
CA LYS A 116 -32.66 -6.82 6.52
C LYS A 116 -31.19 -7.08 6.78
N LEU A 117 -30.57 -7.71 5.81
CA LEU A 117 -29.15 -7.99 5.77
C LEU A 117 -28.39 -6.66 5.88
N ILE A 118 -27.41 -6.58 6.78
CA ILE A 118 -26.51 -5.42 6.92
C ILE A 118 -25.76 -5.09 5.62
N ASN A 119 -25.70 -6.01 4.67
CA ASN A 119 -25.15 -5.74 3.37
C ASN A 119 -25.68 -4.43 2.76
N GLU A 120 -26.99 -4.14 2.93
CA GLU A 120 -27.57 -2.87 2.48
C GLU A 120 -27.09 -1.67 3.32
N GLN A 121 -26.80 -1.89 4.60
CA GLN A 121 -26.34 -0.81 5.49
C GLN A 121 -24.92 -0.36 5.19
N TYR A 122 -24.07 -1.24 4.64
CA TYR A 122 -22.69 -0.92 4.27
C TYR A 122 -22.49 -0.72 2.77
N ASP A 123 -23.54 -0.81 1.96
CA ASP A 123 -23.45 -0.57 0.52
C ASP A 123 -22.99 0.87 0.19
N PHE A 124 -23.24 1.82 1.11
CA PHE A 124 -22.72 3.18 0.95
C PHE A 124 -21.18 3.26 0.92
N VAL A 125 -20.48 2.23 1.41
CA VAL A 125 -19.01 2.15 1.37
C VAL A 125 -18.52 1.96 -0.07
N LYS A 126 -19.28 1.24 -0.89
CA LYS A 126 -18.96 1.10 -2.32
C LYS A 126 -19.16 2.45 -3.03
N GLY A 127 -18.14 2.86 -3.77
CA GLY A 127 -18.09 4.16 -4.42
C GLY A 127 -17.50 5.29 -3.58
N LEU A 128 -17.26 5.06 -2.29
CA LEU A 128 -16.63 6.03 -1.41
C LEU A 128 -15.16 6.23 -1.79
N THR A 129 -14.71 7.49 -1.79
CA THR A 129 -13.30 7.82 -1.91
C THR A 129 -12.78 8.27 -0.56
N LEU A 130 -11.72 7.62 -0.09
CA LEU A 130 -11.02 7.99 1.15
C LEU A 130 -9.73 8.72 0.82
N ALA A 131 -9.62 9.96 1.28
CA ALA A 131 -8.38 10.73 1.24
C ALA A 131 -7.34 10.13 2.20
N PRO A 132 -6.05 10.47 2.07
CA PRO A 132 -5.02 10.08 3.01
C PRO A 132 -5.40 10.45 4.45
N GLY A 133 -5.26 9.48 5.38
CA GLY A 133 -5.62 9.65 6.78
C GLY A 133 -7.11 9.66 7.09
N GLN A 134 -7.98 9.78 6.09
CA GLN A 134 -9.43 9.82 6.30
C GLN A 134 -9.96 8.47 6.77
N SER A 135 -10.90 8.52 7.74
CA SER A 135 -11.59 7.35 8.26
C SER A 135 -13.11 7.47 8.14
N LYS A 136 -13.78 6.32 8.11
CA LYS A 136 -15.23 6.18 8.22
C LYS A 136 -15.55 5.14 9.27
N MET A 137 -16.43 5.50 10.20
CA MET A 137 -16.88 4.63 11.27
C MET A 137 -18.22 3.99 10.90
N MET A 138 -18.34 2.71 11.16
CA MET A 138 -19.55 1.91 10.93
C MET A 138 -19.92 1.23 12.23
N LEU A 139 -21.09 1.54 12.78
CA LEU A 139 -21.55 0.98 14.04
C LEU A 139 -21.61 -0.56 13.94
N CYS A 140 -21.03 -1.23 14.91
CA CYS A 140 -21.02 -2.67 15.01
C CYS A 140 -21.47 -3.10 16.41
N LYS A 141 -22.43 -4.03 16.48
CA LYS A 141 -22.76 -4.71 17.73
C LYS A 141 -22.07 -6.06 17.77
N VAL A 142 -20.92 -6.13 18.40
CA VAL A 142 -20.08 -7.34 18.50
C VAL A 142 -20.87 -8.55 19.00
N THR A 143 -21.83 -8.33 19.91
CA THR A 143 -22.70 -9.38 20.47
C THR A 143 -23.61 -10.06 19.45
N LEU A 144 -23.86 -9.41 18.30
CA LEU A 144 -24.72 -9.94 17.23
C LEU A 144 -23.94 -10.68 16.16
N ILE A 145 -22.62 -10.70 16.26
CA ILE A 145 -21.78 -11.39 15.30
C ILE A 145 -21.77 -12.88 15.63
N PRO A 146 -22.21 -13.75 14.70
CA PRO A 146 -22.38 -15.18 15.00
C PRO A 146 -21.07 -15.96 15.12
N LYS A 147 -19.99 -15.43 14.53
CA LYS A 147 -18.65 -16.03 14.56
C LYS A 147 -17.68 -15.19 15.40
N ASP A 148 -16.59 -15.78 15.84
CA ASP A 148 -15.53 -15.09 16.57
C ASP A 148 -14.70 -14.19 15.66
N THR A 149 -14.72 -14.48 14.38
CA THR A 149 -13.91 -13.81 13.35
C THR A 149 -14.82 -13.30 12.23
N VAL A 150 -14.52 -12.09 11.77
CA VAL A 150 -15.13 -11.49 10.58
C VAL A 150 -14.03 -11.24 9.56
N THR A 151 -14.23 -11.73 8.36
CA THR A 151 -13.32 -11.51 7.24
C THR A 151 -13.89 -10.41 6.34
N PHE A 152 -13.10 -9.38 6.07
CA PHE A 152 -13.44 -8.30 5.15
C PHE A 152 -12.56 -8.39 3.92
N LYS A 153 -13.18 -8.23 2.75
CA LYS A 153 -12.51 -8.12 1.46
C LYS A 153 -12.77 -6.73 0.89
N ILE A 154 -11.72 -5.96 0.71
CA ILE A 154 -11.80 -4.56 0.28
C ILE A 154 -11.04 -4.39 -1.01
N GLY A 155 -11.76 -4.01 -2.07
CA GLY A 155 -11.17 -3.67 -3.36
C GLY A 155 -11.27 -2.16 -3.63
N TYR A 156 -10.17 -1.54 -4.02
CA TYR A 156 -10.13 -0.13 -4.32
C TYR A 156 -9.27 0.19 -5.53
N VAL A 157 -9.53 1.33 -6.15
CA VAL A 157 -8.84 1.78 -7.37
C VAL A 157 -8.09 3.08 -7.11
N PHE A 158 -6.87 3.13 -7.62
CA PHE A 158 -6.04 4.32 -7.69
C PHE A 158 -5.26 4.35 -8.99
N SER A 159 -5.29 5.48 -9.71
CA SER A 159 -4.56 5.66 -10.98
C SER A 159 -4.75 4.50 -11.99
N GLN A 160 -6.00 4.06 -12.17
CA GLN A 160 -6.41 2.94 -13.04
C GLN A 160 -5.92 1.55 -12.59
N LYS A 161 -5.22 1.43 -11.47
CA LYS A 161 -4.81 0.15 -10.88
C LYS A 161 -5.80 -0.28 -9.81
N TYR A 162 -6.11 -1.56 -9.81
CA TYR A 162 -6.95 -2.21 -8.81
C TYR A 162 -6.07 -2.84 -7.73
N TYR A 163 -6.45 -2.63 -6.49
CA TYR A 163 -5.84 -3.23 -5.31
C TYR A 163 -6.92 -3.94 -4.49
N GLU A 164 -6.58 -5.07 -3.92
CA GLU A 164 -7.49 -5.87 -3.11
C GLU A 164 -6.76 -6.34 -1.86
N GLU A 165 -7.39 -6.13 -0.70
CA GLU A 165 -6.86 -6.53 0.59
C GLU A 165 -7.92 -7.33 1.35
N THR A 166 -7.47 -8.32 2.10
CA THR A 166 -8.33 -9.15 2.95
C THR A 166 -7.91 -9.01 4.40
N PHE A 167 -8.85 -8.69 5.27
CA PHE A 167 -8.61 -8.49 6.70
C PHE A 167 -9.45 -9.48 7.50
N GLU A 168 -8.82 -10.14 8.45
CA GLU A 168 -9.47 -11.04 9.40
C GLU A 168 -9.46 -10.40 10.78
N LEU A 169 -10.64 -10.10 11.32
CA LEU A 169 -10.83 -9.43 12.62
C LEU A 169 -11.41 -10.39 13.64
N HIS A 170 -10.69 -10.63 14.72
CA HIS A 170 -11.15 -11.43 15.87
C HIS A 170 -12.02 -10.58 16.80
N VAL A 171 -13.31 -10.50 16.51
CA VAL A 171 -14.26 -9.56 17.18
C VAL A 171 -14.51 -9.89 18.65
N LYS A 172 -14.49 -11.15 19.04
CA LYS A 172 -14.73 -11.53 20.45
C LYS A 172 -13.59 -11.12 21.38
N ASN A 173 -12.37 -11.04 20.88
CA ASN A 173 -11.24 -10.56 21.68
C ASN A 173 -11.44 -9.11 22.15
N TYR A 174 -12.14 -8.31 21.37
CA TYR A 174 -12.44 -6.90 21.70
C TYR A 174 -13.56 -6.76 22.73
N ALA A 175 -14.48 -7.74 22.82
CA ALA A 175 -15.55 -7.72 23.81
C ALA A 175 -15.03 -7.84 25.26
N HIS A 176 -13.81 -8.33 25.44
CA HIS A 176 -13.17 -8.54 26.74
C HIS A 176 -12.12 -7.50 27.11
N ILE A 177 -11.81 -6.55 26.21
CA ILE A 177 -10.88 -5.48 26.55
C ILE A 177 -11.60 -4.51 27.49
N PRO A 178 -11.12 -4.37 28.75
CA PRO A 178 -11.71 -3.40 29.66
C PRO A 178 -11.49 -2.00 29.10
N VAL A 179 -12.56 -1.35 28.68
CA VAL A 179 -12.51 0.04 28.26
C VAL A 179 -12.52 0.89 29.53
N PRO A 180 -11.52 1.74 29.80
CA PRO A 180 -11.52 2.60 30.96
C PRO A 180 -12.76 3.50 30.92
N ARG A 181 -13.64 3.32 31.87
CA ARG A 181 -14.77 4.24 32.06
C ARG A 181 -14.23 5.48 32.75
N PRO A 182 -14.52 6.67 32.26
CA PRO A 182 -14.20 7.87 33.03
C PRO A 182 -14.90 7.75 34.39
N GLU A 183 -14.18 7.99 35.48
CA GLU A 183 -14.72 8.00 36.85
C GLU A 183 -15.72 9.15 37.01
N THR A 184 -16.94 8.94 36.54
CA THR A 184 -17.99 9.96 36.49
C THR A 184 -19.12 9.71 37.47
N GLN A 185 -18.82 9.06 38.59
CA GLN A 185 -19.86 8.81 39.61
C GLN A 185 -20.43 10.09 40.24
N ILE A 186 -19.75 11.23 40.06
CA ILE A 186 -20.13 12.53 40.70
C ILE A 186 -20.49 13.61 39.68
N THR A 187 -20.29 13.37 38.38
CA THR A 187 -20.45 14.42 37.34
C THR A 187 -21.87 14.45 36.78
N PRO A 188 -22.48 15.63 36.64
CA PRO A 188 -23.77 15.81 35.97
C PRO A 188 -23.76 15.21 34.56
N GLY A 189 -24.91 14.79 34.07
CA GLY A 189 -25.03 14.08 32.79
C GLY A 189 -24.44 14.81 31.58
N TYR A 190 -24.52 16.16 31.57
CA TYR A 190 -23.97 17.01 30.51
C TYR A 190 -22.44 17.01 30.46
N GLU A 191 -21.76 16.95 31.63
CA GLU A 191 -20.28 16.90 31.65
C GLU A 191 -19.77 15.57 31.15
N ARG A 192 -20.51 14.50 31.40
CA ARG A 192 -20.25 13.17 30.86
C ARG A 192 -20.33 13.17 29.33
N GLN A 193 -21.33 13.83 28.77
CA GLN A 193 -21.48 13.98 27.32
C GLN A 193 -20.36 14.84 26.71
N VAL A 194 -19.98 15.93 27.36
CA VAL A 194 -18.89 16.80 26.90
C VAL A 194 -17.55 16.06 26.92
N HIS A 195 -17.29 15.29 27.96
CA HIS A 195 -16.07 14.46 28.06
C HIS A 195 -16.03 13.42 26.95
N SER A 196 -17.13 12.77 26.69
CA SER A 196 -17.24 11.74 25.63
C SER A 196 -17.06 12.36 24.24
N LEU A 197 -17.62 13.55 24.00
CA LEU A 197 -17.41 14.28 22.75
C LEU A 197 -15.94 14.71 22.55
N ARG A 198 -15.29 15.16 23.62
CA ARG A 198 -13.88 15.55 23.60
C ARG A 198 -12.98 14.34 23.28
N GLU A 199 -13.23 13.22 23.93
CA GLU A 199 -12.52 11.96 23.68
C GLU A 199 -12.71 11.46 22.23
N MET A 200 -13.91 11.67 21.67
CA MET A 200 -14.20 11.37 20.27
C MET A 200 -13.42 12.28 19.31
N ILE A 201 -13.34 13.56 19.61
CA ILE A 201 -12.59 14.53 18.80
C ILE A 201 -11.09 14.22 18.84
N ASP A 202 -10.55 13.93 20.03
CA ASP A 202 -9.12 13.62 20.22
C ASP A 202 -8.70 12.30 19.46
N ARG A 203 -9.66 11.42 19.16
CA ARG A 203 -9.41 10.21 18.36
C ARG A 203 -9.59 10.41 16.86
N LEU A 204 -10.18 11.51 16.44
CA LEU A 204 -10.42 11.84 15.03
C LEU A 204 -9.32 12.71 14.42
N VAL A 205 -8.46 13.28 15.27
CA VAL A 205 -7.28 14.07 14.90
C VAL A 205 -6.04 13.18 14.94
#